data_eea9a0d6652f7b2aea476c2b0e1c4bf7
#
_entry.id   eea9a0d6652f7b2aea476c2b0e1c4bf7
#
_cell.length_a   1.000
_cell.length_b   1.000
_cell.length_c   1.000
_cell.angle_alpha   90.00
_cell.angle_beta   90.00
_cell.angle_gamma   90.00
#
_symmetry.space_group_name_H-M   'P 1'
#
loop_
_entity.id
_entity.type
_entity.pdbx_description
1 polymer ?
#
loop_
_entity_poly.entity_id
_entity_poly.type
_entity_poly.pdbx_seq_one_letter_code
_entity_poly.pdbx_strand_id
1 'polypeptide(L)'
;LKREDQQPVFSFKLRGAYNKMAHLTPEQLKKGVICASAGNHAQGVALGGHKLGTRAVIVMPTTTPQVKVDAVRALGGDVVLHGDSYSDAYTHAVALQKKQGLTFVHPFDDPDVIAGQGTVAMEILRQHQGPLDAVFVAIGGGGLISGVANYIKAVAPGVKVIGVQMNDSNAMIQSVSAKKRVTLPDVGLFSDGTAVKLVGEETFRVARNLVDDYMTVDTDAVCAAIKDVFVDTRSIVEPAGALAVAAIKQYVATHKTKGQTYAAILCGANMNFDRLRFVAERADVGEEKEALFAVTIPEERGSFKRFLELIGNLPG
;
A
#
# COMPACT_ATOMS: atom_id res chain seq x y z
N LEU A 1 10.83 -11.29 6.45
CA LEU A 1 10.38 -9.96 6.01
C LEU A 1 11.14 -9.52 4.75
N LYS A 2 10.42 -9.12 3.69
CA LYS A 2 11.02 -8.45 2.54
C LYS A 2 10.91 -6.93 2.73
N ARG A 3 12.05 -6.30 2.96
CA ARG A 3 12.19 -4.92 3.46
C ARG A 3 12.22 -3.89 2.32
N GLU A 4 11.05 -3.61 1.71
CA GLU A 4 10.91 -2.55 0.72
C GLU A 4 10.80 -1.14 1.36
N ASP A 5 10.51 -1.08 2.64
CA ASP A 5 10.58 0.13 3.47
C ASP A 5 11.98 0.73 3.57
N GLN A 6 13.04 -0.06 3.29
CA GLN A 6 14.44 0.38 3.29
C GLN A 6 14.95 0.86 1.93
N GLN A 7 14.10 0.93 0.92
CA GLN A 7 14.46 1.52 -0.37
C GLN A 7 14.76 3.04 -0.22
N PRO A 8 15.54 3.65 -1.13
CA PRO A 8 15.88 5.08 -1.05
C PRO A 8 14.68 6.04 -0.93
N VAL A 9 13.50 5.62 -1.37
CA VAL A 9 12.23 6.36 -1.26
C VAL A 9 11.29 5.72 -0.25
N PHE A 10 11.80 4.87 0.63
CA PHE A 10 11.06 4.18 1.69
C PHE A 10 9.85 3.39 1.19
N SER A 11 9.87 2.90 -0.06
CA SER A 11 8.83 2.03 -0.61
C SER A 11 9.27 1.33 -1.90
N PHE A 12 8.55 0.25 -2.25
CA PHE A 12 8.77 -0.52 -3.48
C PHE A 12 8.47 0.25 -4.78
N LYS A 13 7.75 1.34 -4.71
CA LYS A 13 7.21 2.06 -5.88
C LYS A 13 8.26 2.50 -6.89
N LEU A 14 9.48 2.76 -6.42
CA LEU A 14 10.59 3.12 -7.32
C LEU A 14 10.89 2.03 -8.36
N ARG A 15 10.68 0.75 -8.04
CA ARG A 15 11.01 -0.38 -8.93
C ARG A 15 10.21 -0.31 -10.23
N GLY A 16 8.89 -0.24 -10.11
CA GLY A 16 8.02 -0.14 -11.28
C GLY A 16 8.13 1.19 -12.00
N ALA A 17 8.24 2.31 -11.27
CA ALA A 17 8.44 3.61 -11.87
C ALA A 17 9.73 3.67 -12.68
N TYR A 18 10.85 3.23 -12.09
CA TYR A 18 12.14 3.19 -12.78
C TYR A 18 12.11 2.24 -13.99
N ASN A 19 11.57 1.03 -13.82
CA ASN A 19 11.49 0.04 -14.90
C ASN A 19 10.71 0.59 -16.10
N LYS A 20 9.55 1.21 -15.88
CA LYS A 20 8.78 1.90 -16.93
C LYS A 20 9.62 2.94 -17.63
N MET A 21 10.26 3.81 -16.89
CA MET A 21 11.01 4.93 -17.43
C MET A 21 12.27 4.48 -18.16
N ALA A 22 12.93 3.41 -17.72
CA ALA A 22 14.13 2.84 -18.36
C ALA A 22 13.83 2.19 -19.73
N HIS A 23 12.56 1.86 -20.00
CA HIS A 23 12.12 1.35 -21.32
C HIS A 23 11.65 2.45 -22.29
N LEU A 24 11.70 3.73 -21.88
CA LEU A 24 11.33 4.82 -22.76
C LEU A 24 12.41 5.09 -23.80
N THR A 25 11.97 5.51 -24.99
CA THR A 25 12.91 5.95 -26.03
C THR A 25 13.65 7.23 -25.61
N PRO A 26 14.82 7.51 -26.21
CA PRO A 26 15.53 8.78 -25.96
C PRO A 26 14.67 10.02 -26.20
N GLU A 27 13.78 9.99 -27.21
CA GLU A 27 12.85 11.07 -27.52
C GLU A 27 11.79 11.26 -26.43
N GLN A 28 11.28 10.15 -25.85
CA GLN A 28 10.35 10.20 -24.74
C GLN A 28 11.03 10.71 -23.47
N LEU A 29 12.22 10.24 -23.15
CA LEU A 29 13.02 10.74 -22.02
C LEU A 29 13.35 12.23 -22.17
N LYS A 30 13.69 12.70 -23.37
CA LYS A 30 13.97 14.12 -23.64
C LYS A 30 12.73 15.01 -23.37
N LYS A 31 11.53 14.51 -23.67
CA LYS A 31 10.28 15.24 -23.38
C LYS A 31 9.94 15.24 -21.90
N GLY A 32 10.25 14.15 -21.21
CA GLY A 32 9.98 13.98 -19.79
C GLY A 32 8.78 13.09 -19.49
N VAL A 33 8.58 12.84 -18.22
CA VAL A 33 7.52 12.00 -17.69
C VAL A 33 6.59 12.76 -16.75
N ILE A 34 5.40 12.23 -16.52
CA ILE A 34 4.40 12.82 -15.62
C ILE A 34 3.66 11.75 -14.84
N CYS A 35 3.31 12.03 -13.60
CA CYS A 35 2.35 11.24 -12.84
C CYS A 35 1.44 12.14 -11.97
N ALA A 36 0.33 11.56 -11.48
CA ALA A 36 -0.49 12.14 -10.43
C ALA A 36 -0.32 11.30 -9.17
N SER A 37 0.29 11.84 -8.12
CA SER A 37 0.46 11.16 -6.84
C SER A 37 1.04 12.11 -5.80
N ALA A 38 0.58 12.01 -4.55
CA ALA A 38 1.13 12.73 -3.40
C ALA A 38 1.90 11.80 -2.42
N GLY A 39 2.14 10.55 -2.81
CA GLY A 39 2.75 9.53 -1.92
C GLY A 39 3.95 8.80 -2.55
N ASN A 40 4.02 7.50 -2.27
CA ASN A 40 5.14 6.64 -2.65
C ASN A 40 5.47 6.66 -4.15
N HIS A 41 4.46 6.71 -5.01
CA HIS A 41 4.66 6.72 -6.46
C HIS A 41 5.31 8.02 -6.94
N ALA A 42 4.91 9.17 -6.38
CA ALA A 42 5.52 10.46 -6.66
C ALA A 42 7.03 10.46 -6.43
N GLN A 43 7.45 9.94 -5.28
CA GLN A 43 8.86 9.83 -4.92
C GLN A 43 9.61 8.85 -5.85
N GLY A 44 8.98 7.72 -6.20
CA GLY A 44 9.55 6.75 -7.13
C GLY A 44 9.79 7.32 -8.52
N VAL A 45 8.82 8.11 -9.05
CA VAL A 45 8.94 8.78 -10.36
C VAL A 45 9.98 9.90 -10.30
N ALA A 46 10.00 10.70 -9.24
CA ALA A 46 10.98 11.77 -9.07
C ALA A 46 12.42 11.23 -9.04
N LEU A 47 12.69 10.23 -8.20
CA LEU A 47 14.00 9.59 -8.13
C LEU A 47 14.39 8.91 -9.44
N GLY A 48 13.44 8.22 -10.10
CA GLY A 48 13.67 7.61 -11.42
C GLY A 48 14.04 8.66 -12.46
N GLY A 49 13.34 9.80 -12.50
CA GLY A 49 13.64 10.92 -13.37
C GLY A 49 15.04 11.48 -13.14
N HIS A 50 15.39 11.71 -11.89
CA HIS A 50 16.74 12.17 -11.51
C HIS A 50 17.84 11.19 -11.99
N LYS A 51 17.63 9.89 -11.75
CA LYS A 51 18.61 8.83 -12.13
C LYS A 51 18.79 8.69 -13.64
N LEU A 52 17.71 8.90 -14.41
CA LEU A 52 17.73 8.79 -15.88
C LEU A 52 17.99 10.13 -16.60
N GLY A 53 18.20 11.21 -15.85
CA GLY A 53 18.44 12.53 -16.40
C GLY A 53 17.22 13.07 -17.19
N THR A 54 15.99 12.69 -16.80
CA THR A 54 14.76 13.14 -17.43
C THR A 54 13.91 13.99 -16.49
N ARG A 55 13.20 14.96 -17.04
CA ARG A 55 12.25 15.78 -16.30
C ARG A 55 11.08 14.93 -15.80
N ALA A 56 10.81 14.97 -14.50
CA ALA A 56 9.69 14.27 -13.87
C ALA A 56 8.69 15.27 -13.29
N VAL A 57 7.56 15.44 -13.95
CA VAL A 57 6.45 16.31 -13.50
C VAL A 57 5.53 15.53 -12.58
N ILE A 58 5.34 16.01 -11.36
CA ILE A 58 4.54 15.36 -10.33
C ILE A 58 3.35 16.25 -9.98
N VAL A 59 2.15 15.85 -10.36
CA VAL A 59 0.93 16.59 -10.05
C VAL A 59 0.35 16.10 -8.74
N MET A 60 0.14 17.01 -7.81
CA MET A 60 -0.40 16.73 -6.46
C MET A 60 -1.60 17.63 -6.16
N PRO A 61 -2.57 17.20 -5.34
CA PRO A 61 -3.58 18.09 -4.80
C PRO A 61 -2.96 19.23 -3.99
N THR A 62 -3.60 20.39 -3.98
CA THR A 62 -3.19 21.55 -3.15
C THR A 62 -3.26 21.25 -1.64
N THR A 63 -4.07 20.27 -1.25
CA THR A 63 -4.21 19.78 0.12
C THR A 63 -3.05 18.87 0.59
N THR A 64 -2.07 18.59 -0.30
CA THR A 64 -0.93 17.72 0.04
C THR A 64 -0.06 18.37 1.11
N PRO A 65 0.25 17.67 2.22
CA PRO A 65 1.15 18.18 3.26
C PRO A 65 2.50 18.62 2.70
N GLN A 66 2.99 19.78 3.16
CA GLN A 66 4.23 20.39 2.66
C GLN A 66 5.43 19.44 2.73
N VAL A 67 5.52 18.62 3.77
CA VAL A 67 6.60 17.62 3.93
C VAL A 67 6.66 16.63 2.76
N LYS A 68 5.51 16.22 2.21
CA LYS A 68 5.46 15.33 1.03
C LYS A 68 5.87 16.06 -0.25
N VAL A 69 5.49 17.32 -0.38
CA VAL A 69 5.89 18.18 -1.52
C VAL A 69 7.40 18.37 -1.52
N ASP A 70 7.97 18.70 -0.37
CA ASP A 70 9.41 18.95 -0.23
C ASP A 70 10.24 17.67 -0.43
N ALA A 71 9.75 16.52 0.04
CA ALA A 71 10.39 15.22 -0.21
C ALA A 71 10.52 14.92 -1.71
N VAL A 72 9.48 15.21 -2.50
CA VAL A 72 9.50 14.99 -3.97
C VAL A 72 10.43 16.00 -4.66
N ARG A 73 10.43 17.26 -4.24
CA ARG A 73 11.36 18.29 -4.77
C ARG A 73 12.81 17.94 -4.46
N ALA A 74 13.10 17.46 -3.26
CA ALA A 74 14.45 17.03 -2.87
C ALA A 74 14.97 15.85 -3.72
N LEU A 75 14.06 15.04 -4.27
CA LEU A 75 14.37 13.95 -5.22
C LEU A 75 14.47 14.42 -6.67
N GLY A 76 14.35 15.72 -6.95
CA GLY A 76 14.44 16.31 -8.28
C GLY A 76 13.11 16.33 -9.05
N GLY A 77 11.97 16.10 -8.40
CA GLY A 77 10.64 16.18 -9.02
C GLY A 77 10.18 17.63 -9.23
N ASP A 78 9.60 17.89 -10.41
CA ASP A 78 8.97 19.16 -10.77
C ASP A 78 7.50 19.12 -10.32
N VAL A 79 7.22 19.69 -9.12
CA VAL A 79 5.91 19.58 -8.48
C VAL A 79 4.95 20.63 -8.99
N VAL A 80 3.78 20.18 -9.44
CA VAL A 80 2.62 21.00 -9.81
C VAL A 80 1.49 20.73 -8.83
N LEU A 81 1.07 21.76 -8.07
CA LEU A 81 -0.09 21.67 -7.18
C LEU A 81 -1.34 22.09 -7.94
N HIS A 82 -2.37 21.22 -7.97
CA HIS A 82 -3.61 21.48 -8.69
C HIS A 82 -4.81 20.72 -8.11
N GLY A 83 -5.93 21.45 -7.92
CA GLY A 83 -7.19 20.90 -7.38
C GLY A 83 -7.08 20.47 -5.93
N ASP A 84 -8.18 20.04 -5.37
CA ASP A 84 -8.27 19.68 -3.95
C ASP A 84 -8.31 18.16 -3.72
N SER A 85 -8.49 17.38 -4.81
CA SER A 85 -8.59 15.93 -4.78
C SER A 85 -7.57 15.24 -5.69
N TYR A 86 -7.36 13.93 -5.47
CA TYR A 86 -6.58 13.11 -6.39
C TYR A 86 -7.17 13.12 -7.82
N SER A 87 -8.49 13.14 -7.95
CA SER A 87 -9.18 13.15 -9.25
C SER A 87 -8.87 14.41 -10.05
N ASP A 88 -8.83 15.57 -9.38
CA ASP A 88 -8.47 16.85 -10.01
C ASP A 88 -7.02 16.85 -10.47
N ALA A 89 -6.11 16.41 -9.58
CA ALA A 89 -4.69 16.28 -9.91
C ALA A 89 -4.46 15.32 -11.08
N TYR A 90 -5.16 14.18 -11.11
CA TYR A 90 -5.08 13.21 -12.21
C TYR A 90 -5.56 13.81 -13.53
N THR A 91 -6.73 14.45 -13.52
CA THR A 91 -7.30 15.11 -14.72
C THR A 91 -6.35 16.16 -15.27
N HIS A 92 -5.76 16.96 -14.39
CA HIS A 92 -4.77 17.96 -14.77
C HIS A 92 -3.48 17.34 -15.32
N ALA A 93 -3.00 16.26 -14.71
CA ALA A 93 -1.82 15.54 -15.19
C ALA A 93 -2.04 15.00 -16.62
N VAL A 94 -3.22 14.42 -16.91
CA VAL A 94 -3.59 13.96 -18.26
C VAL A 94 -3.65 15.12 -19.26
N ALA A 95 -4.15 16.27 -18.85
CA ALA A 95 -4.16 17.48 -19.72
C ALA A 95 -2.73 17.97 -20.01
N LEU A 96 -1.86 18.03 -19.00
CA LEU A 96 -0.45 18.40 -19.18
C LEU A 96 0.31 17.39 -20.03
N GLN A 97 0.06 16.10 -19.83
CA GLN A 97 0.61 15.02 -20.66
C GLN A 97 0.39 15.31 -22.14
N LYS A 98 -0.86 15.56 -22.53
CA LYS A 98 -1.24 15.85 -23.93
C LYS A 98 -0.61 17.14 -24.44
N LYS A 99 -0.66 18.20 -23.63
CA LYS A 99 -0.15 19.53 -24.00
C LYS A 99 1.38 19.54 -24.21
N GLN A 100 2.12 18.82 -23.38
CA GLN A 100 3.59 18.84 -23.36
C GLN A 100 4.22 17.59 -24.00
N GLY A 101 3.42 16.60 -24.39
CA GLY A 101 3.89 15.35 -24.98
C GLY A 101 4.68 14.48 -23.98
N LEU A 102 4.37 14.60 -22.67
CA LEU A 102 5.02 13.84 -21.62
C LEU A 102 4.54 12.38 -21.63
N THR A 103 5.37 11.47 -21.14
CA THR A 103 4.95 10.07 -20.93
C THR A 103 4.34 9.90 -19.54
N PHE A 104 3.11 9.40 -19.46
CA PHE A 104 2.46 9.13 -18.18
C PHE A 104 3.03 7.87 -17.55
N VAL A 105 3.46 7.95 -16.30
CA VAL A 105 3.92 6.80 -15.49
C VAL A 105 2.80 6.45 -14.53
N HIS A 106 2.04 5.39 -14.87
CA HIS A 106 0.89 4.96 -14.07
C HIS A 106 1.33 4.31 -12.77
N PRO A 107 0.64 4.53 -11.62
CA PRO A 107 1.07 4.03 -10.32
C PRO A 107 0.97 2.50 -10.16
N PHE A 108 0.24 1.79 -11.03
CA PHE A 108 0.04 0.34 -10.94
C PHE A 108 -0.43 -0.35 -12.25
N ASP A 109 -1.21 0.32 -13.10
CA ASP A 109 -1.86 -0.30 -14.27
C ASP A 109 -1.08 -0.06 -15.56
N ASP A 110 0.13 -0.58 -15.60
CA ASP A 110 1.04 -0.51 -16.75
C ASP A 110 1.93 -1.78 -16.73
N PRO A 111 2.07 -2.50 -17.85
CA PRO A 111 2.86 -3.74 -17.90
C PRO A 111 4.31 -3.58 -17.44
N ASP A 112 4.99 -2.49 -17.82
CA ASP A 112 6.37 -2.23 -17.41
C ASP A 112 6.46 -1.91 -15.90
N VAL A 113 5.47 -1.19 -15.36
CA VAL A 113 5.38 -0.93 -13.92
C VAL A 113 5.15 -2.25 -13.17
N ILE A 114 4.23 -3.08 -13.61
CA ILE A 114 3.95 -4.41 -13.03
C ILE A 114 5.20 -5.28 -13.06
N ALA A 115 5.92 -5.34 -14.19
CA ALA A 115 7.15 -6.10 -14.34
C ALA A 115 8.24 -5.63 -13.36
N GLY A 116 8.41 -4.32 -13.20
CA GLY A 116 9.33 -3.74 -12.21
C GLY A 116 8.99 -4.16 -10.78
N GLN A 117 7.70 -4.22 -10.41
CA GLN A 117 7.26 -4.71 -9.09
C GLN A 117 7.54 -6.21 -8.90
N GLY A 118 7.51 -7.00 -9.98
CA GLY A 118 7.86 -8.42 -9.96
C GLY A 118 9.30 -8.70 -9.50
N THR A 119 10.20 -7.72 -9.61
CA THR A 119 11.59 -7.85 -9.09
C THR A 119 11.65 -8.05 -7.58
N VAL A 120 10.61 -7.67 -6.83
CA VAL A 120 10.50 -7.98 -5.40
C VAL A 120 10.46 -9.49 -5.19
N ALA A 121 9.66 -10.21 -5.96
CA ALA A 121 9.55 -11.67 -5.89
C ALA A 121 10.85 -12.35 -6.35
N MET A 122 11.49 -11.84 -7.41
CA MET A 122 12.80 -12.33 -7.85
C MET A 122 13.83 -12.27 -6.72
N GLU A 123 13.87 -11.15 -5.98
CA GLU A 123 14.78 -11.01 -4.85
C GLU A 123 14.38 -11.91 -3.68
N ILE A 124 13.10 -12.10 -3.36
CA ILE A 124 12.64 -13.02 -2.32
C ILE A 124 13.20 -14.41 -2.60
N LEU A 125 13.00 -14.95 -3.80
CA LEU A 125 13.44 -16.29 -4.17
C LEU A 125 14.98 -16.42 -4.24
N ARG A 126 15.70 -15.33 -4.50
CA ARG A 126 17.17 -15.32 -4.48
C ARG A 126 17.74 -15.21 -3.07
N GLN A 127 17.08 -14.43 -2.19
CA GLN A 127 17.55 -14.17 -0.83
C GLN A 127 17.17 -15.29 0.14
N HIS A 128 16.08 -16.01 -0.13
CA HIS A 128 15.63 -17.14 0.67
C HIS A 128 15.77 -18.43 -0.13
N GLN A 129 16.72 -19.28 0.25
CA GLN A 129 17.05 -20.53 -0.45
C GLN A 129 16.33 -21.76 0.15
N GLY A 130 15.62 -21.59 1.27
CA GLY A 130 14.86 -22.63 1.93
C GLY A 130 13.43 -22.79 1.38
N PRO A 131 12.65 -23.71 1.97
CA PRO A 131 11.23 -23.85 1.64
C PRO A 131 10.47 -22.54 1.88
N LEU A 132 9.57 -22.22 0.97
CA LEU A 132 8.67 -21.06 1.07
C LEU A 132 7.25 -21.52 0.73
N ASP A 133 6.34 -21.44 1.70
CA ASP A 133 4.97 -21.92 1.53
C ASP A 133 4.08 -20.83 0.92
N ALA A 134 4.23 -19.58 1.37
CA ALA A 134 3.45 -18.47 0.81
C ALA A 134 4.14 -17.11 0.93
N VAL A 135 3.75 -16.19 0.02
CA VAL A 135 4.12 -14.77 0.03
C VAL A 135 2.84 -13.95 0.23
N PHE A 136 2.81 -13.11 1.25
CA PHE A 136 1.71 -12.21 1.55
C PHE A 136 2.01 -10.81 1.00
N VAL A 137 1.05 -10.25 0.26
CA VAL A 137 1.26 -9.04 -0.54
C VAL A 137 0.11 -8.07 -0.36
N ALA A 138 0.41 -6.85 0.09
CA ALA A 138 -0.57 -5.77 0.17
C ALA A 138 -1.09 -5.36 -1.22
N ILE A 139 -2.41 -5.12 -1.33
CA ILE A 139 -3.06 -4.72 -2.57
C ILE A 139 -3.74 -3.36 -2.41
N GLY A 140 -3.28 -2.39 -3.20
CA GLY A 140 -4.06 -1.20 -3.56
C GLY A 140 -4.64 -1.36 -4.96
N GLY A 141 -4.08 -0.69 -5.97
CA GLY A 141 -4.49 -0.83 -7.38
C GLY A 141 -4.08 -2.16 -8.05
N GLY A 142 -3.26 -2.98 -7.40
CA GLY A 142 -2.89 -4.31 -7.84
C GLY A 142 -1.51 -4.46 -8.50
N GLY A 143 -0.73 -3.39 -8.66
CA GLY A 143 0.57 -3.46 -9.35
C GLY A 143 1.58 -4.40 -8.69
N LEU A 144 1.74 -4.33 -7.37
CA LEU A 144 2.67 -5.18 -6.62
C LEU A 144 2.25 -6.65 -6.68
N ILE A 145 1.01 -6.95 -6.32
CA ILE A 145 0.51 -8.33 -6.31
C ILE A 145 0.60 -8.97 -7.69
N SER A 146 0.28 -8.23 -8.75
CA SER A 146 0.35 -8.73 -10.12
C SER A 146 1.78 -9.04 -10.54
N GLY A 147 2.74 -8.17 -10.23
CA GLY A 147 4.15 -8.41 -10.51
C GLY A 147 4.70 -9.62 -9.74
N VAL A 148 4.41 -9.67 -8.42
CA VAL A 148 4.84 -10.78 -7.55
C VAL A 148 4.22 -12.10 -8.00
N ALA A 149 2.91 -12.15 -8.22
CA ALA A 149 2.22 -13.36 -8.64
C ALA A 149 2.73 -13.86 -9.99
N ASN A 150 2.92 -12.98 -10.95
CA ASN A 150 3.44 -13.33 -12.26
C ASN A 150 4.81 -14.00 -12.16
N TYR A 151 5.73 -13.42 -11.40
CA TYR A 151 7.07 -13.97 -11.24
C TYR A 151 7.06 -15.29 -10.45
N ILE A 152 6.36 -15.34 -9.31
CA ILE A 152 6.28 -16.55 -8.47
C ILE A 152 5.68 -17.72 -9.26
N LYS A 153 4.56 -17.50 -9.96
CA LYS A 153 3.90 -18.59 -10.70
C LYS A 153 4.70 -19.08 -11.91
N ALA A 154 5.55 -18.22 -12.48
CA ALA A 154 6.45 -18.63 -13.56
C ALA A 154 7.66 -19.43 -13.08
N VAL A 155 8.22 -19.12 -11.89
CA VAL A 155 9.53 -19.64 -11.43
C VAL A 155 9.38 -20.69 -10.32
N ALA A 156 8.42 -20.47 -9.40
CA ALA A 156 8.17 -21.34 -8.23
C ALA A 156 6.65 -21.53 -8.04
N PRO A 157 5.94 -22.21 -8.96
CA PRO A 157 4.47 -22.29 -8.98
C PRO A 157 3.87 -22.95 -7.73
N GLY A 158 4.66 -23.72 -6.98
CA GLY A 158 4.24 -24.32 -5.70
C GLY A 158 4.11 -23.33 -4.56
N VAL A 159 4.73 -22.14 -4.64
CA VAL A 159 4.61 -21.09 -3.64
C VAL A 159 3.27 -20.37 -3.80
N LYS A 160 2.49 -20.28 -2.73
CA LYS A 160 1.22 -19.53 -2.73
C LYS A 160 1.47 -18.03 -2.70
N VAL A 161 0.64 -17.29 -3.42
CA VAL A 161 0.58 -15.83 -3.36
C VAL A 161 -0.75 -15.42 -2.76
N ILE A 162 -0.71 -14.75 -1.61
CA ILE A 162 -1.90 -14.35 -0.84
C ILE A 162 -2.00 -12.82 -0.86
N GLY A 163 -3.10 -12.34 -1.43
CA GLY A 163 -3.39 -10.91 -1.51
C GLY A 163 -4.04 -10.38 -0.24
N VAL A 164 -3.60 -9.21 0.24
CA VAL A 164 -4.11 -8.62 1.47
C VAL A 164 -4.65 -7.22 1.23
N GLN A 165 -5.88 -6.96 1.68
CA GLN A 165 -6.51 -5.64 1.63
C GLN A 165 -7.06 -5.25 3.02
N MET A 166 -7.34 -3.95 3.21
CA MET A 166 -8.14 -3.51 4.33
C MET A 166 -9.61 -3.92 4.14
N ASN A 167 -10.32 -4.13 5.23
CA ASN A 167 -11.77 -4.44 5.21
C ASN A 167 -12.58 -3.37 4.45
N ASP A 168 -12.19 -2.11 4.60
CA ASP A 168 -12.88 -0.92 4.09
C ASP A 168 -12.33 -0.42 2.74
N SER A 169 -11.36 -1.11 2.15
CA SER A 169 -10.80 -0.79 0.82
C SER A 169 -10.40 -2.05 0.04
N ASN A 170 -11.33 -2.98 -0.13
CA ASN A 170 -11.15 -4.32 -0.67
C ASN A 170 -11.59 -4.47 -2.15
N ALA A 171 -11.33 -3.46 -2.98
CA ALA A 171 -11.77 -3.41 -4.38
C ALA A 171 -11.32 -4.63 -5.23
N MET A 172 -10.11 -5.17 -5.00
CA MET A 172 -9.63 -6.35 -5.74
C MET A 172 -10.43 -7.60 -5.35
N ILE A 173 -10.65 -7.82 -4.06
CA ILE A 173 -11.42 -8.96 -3.55
C ILE A 173 -12.84 -8.94 -4.11
N GLN A 174 -13.52 -7.79 -4.04
CA GLN A 174 -14.86 -7.66 -4.60
C GLN A 174 -14.87 -7.86 -6.12
N SER A 175 -13.86 -7.36 -6.83
CA SER A 175 -13.74 -7.51 -8.27
C SER A 175 -13.52 -8.96 -8.68
N VAL A 176 -12.67 -9.70 -7.98
CA VAL A 176 -12.42 -11.14 -8.24
C VAL A 176 -13.68 -11.95 -7.97
N SER A 177 -14.35 -11.71 -6.84
CA SER A 177 -15.61 -12.35 -6.48
C SER A 177 -16.72 -12.11 -7.53
N ALA A 178 -16.83 -10.85 -7.99
CA ALA A 178 -17.80 -10.45 -9.00
C ALA A 178 -17.39 -10.84 -10.45
N LYS A 179 -16.18 -11.37 -10.64
CA LYS A 179 -15.57 -11.68 -11.97
C LYS A 179 -15.48 -10.47 -12.92
N LYS A 180 -15.59 -9.27 -12.39
CA LYS A 180 -15.49 -7.99 -13.11
C LYS A 180 -14.96 -6.91 -12.15
N ARG A 181 -14.33 -5.87 -12.70
CA ARG A 181 -13.89 -4.74 -11.87
C ARG A 181 -15.09 -4.06 -11.20
N VAL A 182 -14.99 -3.87 -9.89
CA VAL A 182 -15.99 -3.21 -9.04
C VAL A 182 -15.41 -1.89 -8.54
N THR A 183 -16.16 -0.81 -8.70
CA THR A 183 -15.82 0.48 -8.09
C THR A 183 -16.47 0.57 -6.72
N LEU A 184 -15.66 0.73 -5.68
CA LEU A 184 -16.16 0.95 -4.33
C LEU A 184 -16.77 2.36 -4.22
N PRO A 185 -17.90 2.51 -3.51
CA PRO A 185 -18.48 3.83 -3.26
C PRO A 185 -17.53 4.69 -2.44
N ASP A 186 -16.94 4.11 -1.41
CA ASP A 186 -15.98 4.74 -0.51
C ASP A 186 -14.84 3.81 -0.16
N VAL A 187 -13.75 4.37 0.37
CA VAL A 187 -12.58 3.64 0.88
C VAL A 187 -12.10 4.27 2.17
N GLY A 188 -11.68 3.44 3.11
CA GLY A 188 -11.01 3.88 4.33
C GLY A 188 -9.64 4.49 4.02
N LEU A 189 -9.32 5.57 4.72
CA LEU A 189 -8.08 6.33 4.49
C LEU A 189 -6.96 6.02 5.49
N PHE A 190 -7.18 5.05 6.38
CA PHE A 190 -6.13 4.67 7.34
C PHE A 190 -4.91 4.11 6.59
N SER A 191 -5.11 3.22 5.64
CA SER A 191 -4.05 2.71 4.77
C SER A 191 -4.08 3.45 3.41
N ASP A 192 -3.69 4.73 3.40
CA ASP A 192 -3.77 5.60 2.22
C ASP A 192 -2.98 5.05 1.02
N GLY A 193 -1.88 4.35 1.24
CA GLY A 193 -1.11 3.66 0.19
C GLY A 193 -1.86 2.53 -0.53
N THR A 194 -2.96 2.02 0.05
CA THR A 194 -3.81 0.97 -0.53
C THR A 194 -5.26 1.38 -0.74
N ALA A 195 -5.64 2.61 -0.41
CA ALA A 195 -7.00 3.15 -0.53
C ALA A 195 -7.37 3.44 -1.99
N VAL A 196 -7.74 2.40 -2.75
CA VAL A 196 -8.05 2.48 -4.18
C VAL A 196 -9.49 2.02 -4.42
N LYS A 197 -10.32 2.93 -5.00
CA LYS A 197 -11.74 2.63 -5.29
C LYS A 197 -11.92 1.64 -6.45
N LEU A 198 -11.03 1.66 -7.43
CA LEU A 198 -11.09 0.80 -8.63
C LEU A 198 -9.69 0.29 -8.97
N VAL A 199 -9.53 -1.02 -9.00
CA VAL A 199 -8.29 -1.68 -9.44
C VAL A 199 -8.03 -1.48 -10.94
N GLY A 200 -6.78 -1.63 -11.35
CA GLY A 200 -6.40 -1.54 -12.75
C GLY A 200 -7.04 -2.65 -13.61
N GLU A 201 -7.08 -2.44 -14.89
CA GLU A 201 -7.59 -3.45 -15.84
C GLU A 201 -6.61 -4.59 -16.00
N GLU A 202 -5.35 -4.27 -16.26
CA GLU A 202 -4.30 -5.25 -16.41
C GLU A 202 -3.98 -5.93 -15.07
N THR A 203 -3.94 -5.18 -13.98
CA THR A 203 -3.71 -5.75 -12.65
C THR A 203 -4.83 -6.72 -12.24
N PHE A 204 -6.09 -6.41 -12.54
CA PHE A 204 -7.21 -7.32 -12.32
C PHE A 204 -7.11 -8.58 -13.19
N ARG A 205 -6.76 -8.43 -14.49
CA ARG A 205 -6.58 -9.56 -15.40
C ARG A 205 -5.53 -10.55 -14.86
N VAL A 206 -4.43 -10.05 -14.37
CA VAL A 206 -3.36 -10.87 -13.79
C VAL A 206 -3.77 -11.48 -12.45
N ALA A 207 -4.22 -10.64 -11.51
CA ALA A 207 -4.49 -11.07 -10.14
C ALA A 207 -5.57 -12.15 -10.05
N ARG A 208 -6.69 -12.01 -10.79
CA ARG A 208 -7.78 -13.01 -10.78
C ARG A 208 -7.36 -14.40 -11.25
N ASN A 209 -6.26 -14.52 -11.98
CA ASN A 209 -5.81 -15.78 -12.56
C ASN A 209 -4.61 -16.40 -11.82
N LEU A 210 -3.80 -15.59 -11.13
CA LEU A 210 -2.52 -16.00 -10.58
C LEU A 210 -2.41 -15.91 -9.06
N VAL A 211 -3.30 -15.19 -8.40
CA VAL A 211 -3.32 -15.09 -6.93
C VAL A 211 -4.12 -16.26 -6.38
N ASP A 212 -3.56 -16.98 -5.41
CA ASP A 212 -4.14 -18.20 -4.88
C ASP A 212 -5.26 -17.94 -3.87
N ASP A 213 -5.10 -16.88 -3.05
CA ASP A 213 -6.05 -16.55 -2.00
C ASP A 213 -6.03 -15.06 -1.67
N TYR A 214 -7.08 -14.60 -1.00
CA TYR A 214 -7.26 -13.22 -0.60
C TYR A 214 -7.73 -13.12 0.84
N MET A 215 -7.19 -12.15 1.56
CA MET A 215 -7.54 -11.86 2.95
C MET A 215 -7.84 -10.39 3.15
N THR A 216 -8.68 -10.09 4.12
CA THR A 216 -8.82 -8.73 4.65
C THR A 216 -8.34 -8.65 6.08
N VAL A 217 -7.85 -7.48 6.46
CA VAL A 217 -7.44 -7.13 7.82
C VAL A 217 -8.09 -5.81 8.24
N ASP A 218 -8.30 -5.62 9.52
CA ASP A 218 -8.84 -4.37 10.07
C ASP A 218 -7.73 -3.42 10.55
N THR A 219 -8.14 -2.24 10.95
CA THR A 219 -7.24 -1.18 11.41
C THR A 219 -6.44 -1.59 12.65
N ASP A 220 -7.04 -2.30 13.58
CA ASP A 220 -6.42 -2.67 14.85
C ASP A 220 -5.36 -3.74 14.65
N ALA A 221 -5.65 -4.75 13.85
CA ALA A 221 -4.67 -5.77 13.44
C ALA A 221 -3.46 -5.14 12.73
N VAL A 222 -3.69 -4.12 11.88
CA VAL A 222 -2.60 -3.41 11.20
C VAL A 222 -1.80 -2.56 12.19
N CYS A 223 -2.42 -1.88 13.14
CA CYS A 223 -1.72 -1.13 14.19
C CYS A 223 -0.84 -2.05 15.05
N ALA A 224 -1.37 -3.21 15.46
CA ALA A 224 -0.60 -4.23 16.18
C ALA A 224 0.60 -4.72 15.33
N ALA A 225 0.41 -4.96 14.04
CA ALA A 225 1.49 -5.36 13.13
C ALA A 225 2.57 -4.28 12.94
N ILE A 226 2.21 -2.98 12.92
CA ILE A 226 3.19 -1.88 12.92
C ILE A 226 4.04 -1.92 14.18
N LYS A 227 3.41 -2.14 15.34
CA LYS A 227 4.10 -2.29 16.63
C LYS A 227 5.05 -3.49 16.62
N ASP A 228 4.61 -4.66 16.14
CA ASP A 228 5.47 -5.85 16.02
C ASP A 228 6.70 -5.58 15.15
N VAL A 229 6.50 -4.98 13.97
CA VAL A 229 7.62 -4.61 13.07
C VAL A 229 8.58 -3.66 13.77
N PHE A 230 8.07 -2.67 14.52
CA PHE A 230 8.92 -1.74 15.27
C PHE A 230 9.70 -2.45 16.38
N VAL A 231 9.06 -3.35 17.13
CA VAL A 231 9.74 -4.10 18.21
C VAL A 231 10.87 -4.95 17.66
N ASP A 232 10.65 -5.62 16.52
CA ASP A 232 11.64 -6.52 15.94
C ASP A 232 12.75 -5.81 15.15
N THR A 233 12.43 -4.70 14.47
CA THR A 233 13.34 -4.09 13.49
C THR A 233 13.78 -2.67 13.83
N ARG A 234 13.15 -2.02 14.78
CA ARG A 234 13.28 -0.58 15.11
C ARG A 234 12.93 0.34 13.94
N SER A 235 12.18 -0.17 12.97
CA SER A 235 11.65 0.61 11.84
C SER A 235 10.16 0.78 11.96
N ILE A 236 9.65 1.98 11.65
CA ILE A 236 8.23 2.26 11.62
C ILE A 236 7.77 2.17 10.16
N VAL A 237 6.90 1.21 9.86
CA VAL A 237 6.29 1.07 8.53
C VAL A 237 4.97 1.83 8.47
N GLU A 238 4.57 2.27 7.28
CA GLU A 238 3.24 2.81 7.06
C GLU A 238 2.17 1.71 7.14
N PRO A 239 0.87 2.04 7.34
CA PRO A 239 -0.18 1.03 7.41
C PRO A 239 -0.18 0.05 6.24
N ALA A 240 -0.01 0.53 5.00
CA ALA A 240 0.14 -0.33 3.82
C ALA A 240 1.31 -1.32 3.94
N GLY A 241 2.41 -0.89 4.57
CA GLY A 241 3.60 -1.71 4.80
C GLY A 241 3.39 -2.85 5.79
N ALA A 242 2.43 -2.72 6.70
CA ALA A 242 2.17 -3.71 7.75
C ALA A 242 1.08 -4.74 7.38
N LEU A 243 0.29 -4.52 6.31
CA LEU A 243 -0.84 -5.40 5.95
C LEU A 243 -0.44 -6.87 5.87
N ALA A 244 0.68 -7.15 5.21
CA ALA A 244 1.16 -8.52 5.03
C ALA A 244 1.50 -9.21 6.36
N VAL A 245 2.03 -8.49 7.33
CA VAL A 245 2.33 -9.02 8.67
C VAL A 245 1.03 -9.28 9.44
N ALA A 246 0.09 -8.34 9.44
CA ALA A 246 -1.23 -8.51 10.05
C ALA A 246 -1.94 -9.76 9.50
N ALA A 247 -1.91 -9.94 8.18
CA ALA A 247 -2.52 -11.08 7.52
C ALA A 247 -1.83 -12.41 7.89
N ILE A 248 -0.50 -12.46 8.00
CA ILE A 248 0.21 -13.67 8.44
C ILE A 248 -0.21 -14.05 9.86
N LYS A 249 -0.28 -13.11 10.80
CA LYS A 249 -0.76 -13.37 12.17
C LYS A 249 -2.15 -14.00 12.15
N GLN A 250 -3.09 -13.39 11.44
CA GLN A 250 -4.46 -13.89 11.28
C GLN A 250 -4.49 -15.26 10.58
N TYR A 251 -3.69 -15.45 9.53
CA TYR A 251 -3.62 -16.72 8.79
C TYR A 251 -3.12 -17.86 9.66
N VAL A 252 -2.03 -17.64 10.40
CA VAL A 252 -1.46 -18.65 11.32
C VAL A 252 -2.45 -19.01 12.42
N ALA A 253 -3.12 -18.03 13.03
CA ALA A 253 -4.12 -18.26 14.06
C ALA A 253 -5.31 -19.07 13.54
N THR A 254 -5.85 -18.71 12.37
CA THR A 254 -7.02 -19.35 11.77
C THR A 254 -6.73 -20.78 11.30
N HIS A 255 -5.60 -21.00 10.61
CA HIS A 255 -5.26 -22.29 10.03
C HIS A 255 -4.44 -23.19 10.97
N LYS A 256 -4.04 -22.67 12.15
CA LYS A 256 -3.20 -23.39 13.14
C LYS A 256 -1.95 -24.02 12.51
N THR A 257 -1.34 -23.31 11.57
CA THR A 257 -0.19 -23.79 10.79
C THR A 257 1.05 -23.94 11.66
N LYS A 258 1.87 -24.98 11.41
CA LYS A 258 3.11 -25.25 12.12
C LYS A 258 4.21 -25.67 11.15
N GLY A 259 5.43 -25.15 11.34
CA GLY A 259 6.59 -25.53 10.54
C GLY A 259 6.60 -24.99 9.12
N GLN A 260 5.73 -24.04 8.79
CA GLN A 260 5.64 -23.40 7.48
C GLN A 260 6.45 -22.10 7.46
N THR A 261 6.94 -21.75 6.28
CA THR A 261 7.69 -20.52 6.05
C THR A 261 6.88 -19.55 5.20
N TYR A 262 6.69 -18.35 5.71
CA TYR A 262 5.95 -17.27 5.03
C TYR A 262 6.83 -16.06 4.80
N ALA A 263 6.63 -15.38 3.68
CA ALA A 263 7.25 -14.08 3.41
C ALA A 263 6.20 -12.97 3.47
N ALA A 264 6.47 -11.92 4.26
CA ALA A 264 5.73 -10.66 4.26
C ALA A 264 6.53 -9.59 3.54
N ILE A 265 5.88 -8.84 2.63
CA ILE A 265 6.48 -7.67 1.98
C ILE A 265 6.11 -6.43 2.80
N LEU A 266 7.09 -5.82 3.47
CA LEU A 266 6.96 -4.51 4.10
C LEU A 266 7.06 -3.43 3.02
N CYS A 267 5.95 -3.10 2.39
CA CYS A 267 5.93 -2.41 1.10
C CYS A 267 6.24 -0.90 1.17
N GLY A 268 6.21 -0.29 2.38
CA GLY A 268 6.56 1.12 2.55
C GLY A 268 6.61 1.60 4.00
N ALA A 269 7.22 2.78 4.20
CA ALA A 269 7.37 3.45 5.50
C ALA A 269 7.10 4.97 5.45
N ASN A 270 6.46 5.49 4.41
CA ASN A 270 6.17 6.92 4.26
C ASN A 270 4.94 7.37 5.07
N MET A 271 4.96 7.06 6.38
CA MET A 271 3.90 7.45 7.31
C MET A 271 4.10 8.88 7.83
N ASN A 272 3.00 9.62 8.00
CA ASN A 272 3.03 10.89 8.69
C ASN A 272 3.24 10.67 10.20
N PHE A 273 4.12 11.44 10.81
CA PHE A 273 4.51 11.29 12.22
C PHE A 273 3.33 11.47 13.21
N ASP A 274 2.40 12.35 12.89
CA ASP A 274 1.19 12.60 13.68
C ASP A 274 0.27 11.37 13.83
N ARG A 275 0.37 10.41 12.90
CA ARG A 275 -0.38 9.14 12.99
C ARG A 275 0.15 8.16 14.04
N LEU A 276 1.37 8.34 14.54
CA LEU A 276 1.97 7.40 15.50
C LEU A 276 1.16 7.29 16.79
N ARG A 277 0.56 8.39 17.25
CA ARG A 277 -0.32 8.36 18.41
C ARG A 277 -1.51 7.41 18.20
N PHE A 278 -2.21 7.56 17.09
CA PHE A 278 -3.34 6.71 16.74
C PHE A 278 -2.92 5.24 16.65
N VAL A 279 -1.77 4.96 16.02
CA VAL A 279 -1.24 3.60 15.89
C VAL A 279 -0.94 3.00 17.27
N ALA A 280 -0.31 3.75 18.18
CA ALA A 280 0.01 3.28 19.51
C ALA A 280 -1.24 2.94 20.33
N GLU A 281 -2.26 3.83 20.31
CA GLU A 281 -3.52 3.65 21.02
C GLU A 281 -4.31 2.43 20.48
N ARG A 282 -4.29 2.19 19.18
CA ARG A 282 -5.05 1.08 18.54
C ARG A 282 -4.28 -0.26 18.54
N ALA A 283 -2.96 -0.23 18.70
CA ALA A 283 -2.15 -1.45 18.72
C ALA A 283 -2.52 -2.35 19.92
N ASP A 284 -2.79 -1.78 21.08
CA ASP A 284 -3.16 -2.56 22.28
C ASP A 284 -4.58 -3.16 22.14
N VAL A 285 -5.48 -2.52 21.38
CA VAL A 285 -6.77 -3.11 21.00
C VAL A 285 -6.56 -4.30 20.05
N GLY A 286 -5.71 -4.14 19.03
CA GLY A 286 -5.40 -5.21 18.08
C GLY A 286 -4.64 -6.41 18.69
N GLU A 287 -4.00 -6.20 19.84
CA GLU A 287 -3.37 -7.26 20.63
C GLU A 287 -4.31 -7.87 21.68
N GLU A 288 -5.59 -7.46 21.71
CA GLU A 288 -6.59 -7.89 22.69
C GLU A 288 -6.21 -7.58 24.15
N LYS A 289 -5.38 -6.56 24.38
CA LYS A 289 -4.97 -6.08 25.71
C LYS A 289 -5.91 -5.02 26.25
N GLU A 290 -6.55 -4.28 25.37
CA GLU A 290 -7.51 -3.23 25.70
C GLU A 290 -8.76 -3.38 24.84
N ALA A 291 -9.89 -2.90 25.34
CA ALA A 291 -11.14 -2.78 24.60
C ALA A 291 -11.58 -1.32 24.56
N LEU A 292 -11.96 -0.83 23.39
CA LEU A 292 -12.47 0.52 23.18
C LEU A 292 -13.98 0.49 22.97
N PHE A 293 -14.72 1.14 23.86
CA PHE A 293 -16.17 1.22 23.78
C PHE A 293 -16.62 2.66 23.51
N ALA A 294 -17.48 2.84 22.53
CA ALA A 294 -18.26 4.07 22.34
C ALA A 294 -19.63 3.86 22.98
N VAL A 295 -19.92 4.62 24.04
CA VAL A 295 -21.18 4.49 24.78
C VAL A 295 -22.00 5.75 24.66
N THR A 296 -23.24 5.63 24.17
CA THR A 296 -24.21 6.72 24.13
C THR A 296 -25.03 6.66 25.43
N ILE A 297 -24.97 7.70 26.21
CA ILE A 297 -25.78 7.84 27.44
C ILE A 297 -26.77 9.00 27.25
N PRO A 298 -27.99 8.93 27.86
CA PRO A 298 -28.92 10.05 27.83
C PRO A 298 -28.31 11.29 28.45
N GLU A 299 -28.58 12.46 27.86
CA GLU A 299 -28.11 13.75 28.40
C GLU A 299 -29.02 14.21 29.55
N GLU A 300 -29.06 13.41 30.62
CA GLU A 300 -29.84 13.63 31.83
C GLU A 300 -28.94 13.65 33.06
N ARG A 301 -29.36 14.41 34.07
CA ARG A 301 -28.63 14.49 35.34
C ARG A 301 -28.49 13.12 35.99
N GLY A 302 -27.26 12.66 36.21
CA GLY A 302 -26.95 11.37 36.85
C GLY A 302 -26.74 10.20 35.88
N SER A 303 -26.91 10.34 34.57
CA SER A 303 -26.71 9.28 33.59
C SER A 303 -25.28 8.76 33.60
N PHE A 304 -24.28 9.62 33.67
CA PHE A 304 -22.88 9.23 33.74
C PHE A 304 -22.56 8.44 35.04
N LYS A 305 -23.16 8.84 36.18
CA LYS A 305 -23.01 8.11 37.43
C LYS A 305 -23.57 6.69 37.32
N ARG A 306 -24.81 6.54 36.78
CA ARG A 306 -25.41 5.22 36.55
C ARG A 306 -24.57 4.35 35.62
N PHE A 307 -23.98 4.94 34.58
CA PHE A 307 -23.08 4.23 33.67
C PHE A 307 -21.83 3.70 34.40
N LEU A 308 -21.18 4.53 35.23
CA LEU A 308 -20.00 4.12 36.00
C LEU A 308 -20.34 3.02 37.04
N GLU A 309 -21.50 3.09 37.67
CA GLU A 309 -21.98 2.05 38.61
C GLU A 309 -22.21 0.71 37.88
N LEU A 310 -22.71 0.72 36.64
CA LEU A 310 -22.85 -0.48 35.83
C LEU A 310 -21.49 -1.11 35.48
N ILE A 311 -20.52 -0.31 35.06
CA ILE A 311 -19.18 -0.80 34.73
C ILE A 311 -18.45 -1.32 35.96
N GLY A 312 -18.53 -0.60 37.08
CA GLY A 312 -17.87 -0.97 38.33
C GLY A 312 -18.36 -2.27 38.96
N ASN A 313 -19.50 -2.79 38.51
CA ASN A 313 -20.09 -4.06 38.96
C ASN A 313 -19.83 -5.24 37.97
N LEU A 314 -19.10 -4.99 36.87
CA LEU A 314 -18.70 -6.08 35.97
C LEU A 314 -17.56 -6.90 36.63
N PRO A 315 -17.60 -8.22 36.57
CA PRO A 315 -16.48 -9.04 37.02
C PRO A 315 -15.25 -8.73 36.16
N GLY A 316 -14.13 -8.44 36.84
CA GLY A 316 -12.83 -8.14 36.22
C GLY A 316 -12.20 -9.34 35.52
#